data_3d93a06df60514838d02c512185eaab8
#
_entry.id   3d93a06df60514838d02c512185eaab8
#
_cell.length_a   1.000
_cell.length_b   1.000
_cell.length_c   1.000
_cell.angle_alpha   90.00
_cell.angle_beta   90.00
_cell.angle_gamma   90.00
#
_symmetry.space_group_name_H-M   'P 1'
#
loop_
_entity.id
_entity.type
_entity.pdbx_description
1 polymer ?
#
loop_
_entity_poly.entity_id
_entity_poly.type
_entity_poly.pdbx_seq_one_letter_code
_entity_poly.pdbx_strand_id
1 'polypeptide(L)'
;KGDVCVDIIYNFPEQKIEDVVEDAKIVKKLEISSASFYSLMVHEGSKLSKDIEAEKVKMEEDMKRDYLLYQHFVDEMLRGDEYHILELTKIARNGGDDYKYIKVRNTGGDTFPIGVGAGGSVHGIGVYRMNKDMSFYSQQTEYHERFSKLSGIMQFPVISKESLSNILKEEELKYFAEKMEEYEEKGLVKENDDNYTLTTEGVFWGNNLSGDVIIYVMEKIFNK
;
A
#
# COMPACT_ATOMS: atom_id res chain seq x y z
N LYS A 1 16.85 -22.06 1.04
CA LYS A 1 15.55 -22.00 0.38
C LYS A 1 15.17 -20.54 0.34
N GLY A 2 14.98 -19.97 -0.84
CA GLY A 2 14.58 -18.55 -0.98
C GLY A 2 13.06 -18.39 -0.87
N ASP A 3 12.60 -17.16 -0.62
CA ASP A 3 11.20 -16.82 -0.64
C ASP A 3 10.66 -16.78 -2.07
N VAL A 4 9.43 -17.20 -2.25
CA VAL A 4 8.70 -17.10 -3.51
C VAL A 4 7.61 -16.05 -3.32
N CYS A 5 7.70 -14.98 -4.11
CA CYS A 5 6.72 -13.90 -4.13
C CYS A 5 5.98 -13.91 -5.48
N VAL A 6 4.67 -13.69 -5.45
CA VAL A 6 3.84 -13.63 -6.66
C VAL A 6 3.05 -12.33 -6.68
N ASP A 7 2.77 -11.85 -7.90
CA ASP A 7 1.84 -10.76 -8.12
C ASP A 7 0.55 -11.35 -8.71
N ILE A 8 -0.58 -11.03 -8.08
CA ILE A 8 -1.91 -11.43 -8.51
C ILE A 8 -2.66 -10.19 -8.91
N ILE A 9 -3.14 -10.18 -10.15
CA ILE A 9 -3.98 -9.12 -10.68
C ILE A 9 -5.42 -9.62 -10.66
N TYR A 10 -6.32 -8.85 -10.04
CA TYR A 10 -7.74 -9.16 -10.02
C TYR A 10 -8.57 -8.06 -10.71
N ASN A 11 -9.88 -8.22 -10.72
CA ASN A 11 -10.83 -7.29 -11.33
C ASN A 11 -10.67 -7.16 -12.85
N PHE A 12 -10.26 -8.23 -13.53
CA PHE A 12 -10.31 -8.28 -14.98
C PHE A 12 -11.73 -8.62 -15.50
N PRO A 13 -12.02 -8.36 -16.78
CA PRO A 13 -13.34 -8.59 -17.35
C PRO A 13 -13.86 -10.00 -17.05
N GLU A 14 -15.13 -10.09 -16.67
CA GLU A 14 -15.84 -11.35 -16.38
C GLU A 14 -15.32 -12.18 -15.19
N GLN A 15 -14.26 -11.75 -14.50
CA GLN A 15 -13.77 -12.44 -13.31
C GLN A 15 -14.86 -12.55 -12.24
N LYS A 16 -14.98 -13.71 -11.62
CA LYS A 16 -15.95 -14.01 -10.58
C LYS A 16 -15.30 -14.05 -9.20
N ILE A 17 -16.12 -14.01 -8.16
CA ILE A 17 -15.66 -14.18 -6.77
C ILE A 17 -14.99 -15.54 -6.58
N GLU A 18 -15.53 -16.59 -7.20
CA GLU A 18 -14.97 -17.94 -7.13
C GLU A 18 -13.54 -18.00 -7.67
N ASP A 19 -13.20 -17.20 -8.68
CA ASP A 19 -11.87 -17.17 -9.28
C ASP A 19 -10.85 -16.60 -8.28
N VAL A 20 -11.12 -15.50 -7.61
CA VAL A 20 -10.20 -14.91 -6.62
C VAL A 20 -10.07 -15.79 -5.37
N VAL A 21 -11.12 -16.49 -4.98
CA VAL A 21 -11.08 -17.47 -3.88
C VAL A 21 -10.20 -18.67 -4.26
N GLU A 22 -10.29 -19.16 -5.52
CA GLU A 22 -9.42 -20.25 -5.99
C GLU A 22 -7.97 -19.81 -6.09
N ASP A 23 -7.69 -18.57 -6.56
CA ASP A 23 -6.35 -17.98 -6.56
C ASP A 23 -5.74 -17.97 -5.14
N ALA A 24 -6.50 -17.55 -4.13
CA ALA A 24 -6.07 -17.56 -2.74
C ALA A 24 -5.74 -19.00 -2.25
N LYS A 25 -6.57 -19.99 -2.58
CA LYS A 25 -6.32 -21.41 -2.24
C LYS A 25 -5.07 -21.96 -2.93
N ILE A 26 -4.81 -21.55 -4.18
CA ILE A 26 -3.61 -21.95 -4.92
C ILE A 26 -2.36 -21.35 -4.24
N VAL A 27 -2.39 -20.09 -3.85
CA VAL A 27 -1.30 -19.42 -3.11
C VAL A 27 -0.99 -20.18 -1.82
N LYS A 28 -2.02 -20.54 -1.02
CA LYS A 28 -1.87 -21.30 0.22
C LYS A 28 -1.35 -22.71 -0.04
N LYS A 29 -1.91 -23.42 -1.01
CA LYS A 29 -1.50 -24.79 -1.38
C LYS A 29 -0.04 -24.86 -1.84
N LEU A 30 0.44 -23.84 -2.53
CA LEU A 30 1.83 -23.76 -3.01
C LEU A 30 2.78 -23.20 -1.95
N GLU A 31 2.28 -22.88 -0.75
CA GLU A 31 3.07 -22.30 0.34
C GLU A 31 3.87 -21.06 -0.08
N ILE A 32 3.29 -20.20 -0.92
CA ILE A 32 3.90 -18.97 -1.42
C ILE A 32 4.26 -18.06 -0.24
N SER A 33 5.48 -17.50 -0.22
CA SER A 33 5.98 -16.67 0.88
C SER A 33 5.25 -15.34 1.00
N SER A 34 4.90 -14.72 -0.13
CA SER A 34 4.03 -13.53 -0.16
C SER A 34 3.34 -13.36 -1.52
N ALA A 35 2.16 -12.76 -1.49
CA ALA A 35 1.39 -12.40 -2.67
C ALA A 35 1.05 -10.91 -2.63
N SER A 36 1.41 -10.17 -3.67
CA SER A 36 0.86 -8.83 -3.92
C SER A 36 -0.44 -8.99 -4.68
N PHE A 37 -1.45 -8.20 -4.33
CA PHE A 37 -2.79 -8.32 -4.87
C PHE A 37 -3.27 -6.95 -5.37
N TYR A 38 -3.38 -6.80 -6.70
CA TYR A 38 -3.65 -5.53 -7.36
C TYR A 38 -4.91 -5.58 -8.21
N SER A 39 -5.77 -4.55 -8.10
CA SER A 39 -6.84 -4.34 -9.08
C SER A 39 -6.26 -4.00 -10.45
N LEU A 40 -6.84 -4.57 -11.50
CA LEU A 40 -6.43 -4.33 -12.88
C LEU A 40 -6.59 -2.86 -13.24
N MET A 41 -5.50 -2.22 -13.66
CA MET A 41 -5.51 -0.89 -14.23
C MET A 41 -5.46 -0.96 -15.75
N VAL A 42 -6.45 -0.36 -16.41
CA VAL A 42 -6.49 -0.27 -17.89
C VAL A 42 -5.67 0.92 -18.33
N HIS A 43 -4.55 0.67 -18.98
CA HIS A 43 -3.70 1.73 -19.52
C HIS A 43 -4.18 2.14 -20.91
N GLU A 44 -4.29 3.45 -21.14
CA GLU A 44 -4.61 4.03 -22.45
C GLU A 44 -3.65 3.49 -23.54
N GLY A 45 -4.21 3.15 -24.71
CA GLY A 45 -3.47 2.58 -25.83
C GLY A 45 -3.09 1.11 -25.72
N SER A 46 -3.35 0.45 -24.57
CA SER A 46 -3.20 -1.00 -24.42
C SER A 46 -4.19 -1.76 -25.33
N LYS A 47 -3.93 -3.07 -25.52
CA LYS A 47 -4.89 -3.90 -26.26
C LYS A 47 -6.25 -3.94 -25.57
N LEU A 48 -6.27 -4.07 -24.23
CA LEU A 48 -7.51 -4.10 -23.45
C LEU A 48 -8.28 -2.79 -23.57
N SER A 49 -7.61 -1.62 -23.48
CA SER A 49 -8.25 -0.32 -23.68
C SER A 49 -8.94 -0.26 -25.06
N LYS A 50 -8.25 -0.67 -26.14
CA LYS A 50 -8.81 -0.69 -27.50
C LYS A 50 -9.97 -1.67 -27.65
N ASP A 51 -9.92 -2.83 -26.99
CA ASP A 51 -10.98 -3.82 -27.05
C ASP A 51 -12.23 -3.35 -26.27
N ILE A 52 -12.06 -2.60 -25.17
CA ILE A 52 -13.14 -1.93 -24.43
C ILE A 52 -13.76 -0.81 -25.29
N GLU A 53 -12.94 0.08 -25.85
CA GLU A 53 -13.39 1.16 -26.76
C GLU A 53 -14.15 0.63 -27.99
N ALA A 54 -13.76 -0.53 -28.49
CA ALA A 54 -14.42 -1.22 -29.60
C ALA A 54 -15.64 -2.08 -29.17
N GLU A 55 -16.06 -1.97 -27.90
CA GLU A 55 -17.16 -2.74 -27.32
C GLU A 55 -17.04 -4.28 -27.43
N LYS A 56 -15.82 -4.78 -27.64
CA LYS A 56 -15.52 -6.23 -27.69
C LYS A 56 -15.43 -6.85 -26.31
N VAL A 57 -15.05 -6.06 -25.31
CA VAL A 57 -14.91 -6.44 -23.91
C VAL A 57 -15.70 -5.45 -23.07
N LYS A 58 -16.55 -5.96 -22.19
CA LYS A 58 -17.23 -5.13 -21.18
C LYS A 58 -16.42 -5.16 -19.90
N MET A 59 -16.06 -3.99 -19.41
CA MET A 59 -15.47 -3.82 -18.10
C MET A 59 -16.32 -2.85 -17.30
N GLU A 60 -16.77 -3.29 -16.15
CA GLU A 60 -17.54 -2.44 -15.22
C GLU A 60 -16.55 -1.75 -14.28
N GLU A 61 -16.50 -0.43 -14.32
CA GLU A 61 -15.81 0.39 -13.32
C GLU A 61 -16.73 0.53 -12.09
N ASP A 62 -16.81 -0.55 -11.31
CA ASP A 62 -17.62 -0.59 -10.08
C ASP A 62 -16.72 -0.87 -8.87
N MET A 63 -16.56 0.15 -8.02
CA MET A 63 -15.80 0.05 -6.76
C MET A 63 -16.39 -0.98 -5.79
N LYS A 64 -17.70 -1.24 -5.85
CA LYS A 64 -18.32 -2.30 -5.06
C LYS A 64 -17.82 -3.67 -5.47
N ARG A 65 -17.79 -3.91 -6.78
CA ARG A 65 -17.29 -5.17 -7.34
C ARG A 65 -15.80 -5.33 -7.03
N ASP A 66 -15.01 -4.26 -7.20
CA ASP A 66 -13.58 -4.24 -6.87
C ASP A 66 -13.36 -4.63 -5.40
N TYR A 67 -14.04 -3.98 -4.48
CA TYR A 67 -13.97 -4.30 -3.05
C TYR A 67 -14.42 -5.72 -2.73
N LEU A 68 -15.50 -6.23 -3.33
CA LEU A 68 -15.97 -7.59 -3.11
C LEU A 68 -14.94 -8.64 -3.53
N LEU A 69 -14.32 -8.48 -4.71
CA LEU A 69 -13.25 -9.38 -5.16
C LEU A 69 -12.04 -9.33 -4.21
N TYR A 70 -11.63 -8.11 -3.81
CA TYR A 70 -10.58 -7.91 -2.82
C TYR A 70 -10.90 -8.61 -1.50
N GLN A 71 -12.06 -8.34 -0.94
CA GLN A 71 -12.48 -8.89 0.35
C GLN A 71 -12.47 -10.42 0.35
N HIS A 72 -13.05 -11.05 -0.67
CA HIS A 72 -13.11 -12.51 -0.75
C HIS A 72 -11.73 -13.17 -0.89
N PHE A 73 -10.81 -12.56 -1.63
CA PHE A 73 -9.43 -13.02 -1.68
C PHE A 73 -8.76 -12.92 -0.31
N VAL A 74 -8.83 -11.75 0.33
CA VAL A 74 -8.21 -11.51 1.64
C VAL A 74 -8.80 -12.41 2.72
N ASP A 75 -10.13 -12.56 2.78
CA ASP A 75 -10.80 -13.42 3.74
C ASP A 75 -10.35 -14.89 3.61
N GLU A 76 -10.20 -15.39 2.37
CA GLU A 76 -9.70 -16.74 2.14
C GLU A 76 -8.22 -16.87 2.51
N MET A 77 -7.39 -15.87 2.20
CA MET A 77 -5.97 -15.84 2.58
C MET A 77 -5.77 -15.84 4.08
N LEU A 78 -6.55 -15.06 4.82
CA LEU A 78 -6.43 -14.91 6.28
C LEU A 78 -7.12 -16.05 7.06
N ARG A 79 -7.85 -16.93 6.39
CA ARG A 79 -8.46 -18.09 7.04
C ARG A 79 -7.38 -19.08 7.52
N GLY A 80 -7.29 -19.33 8.83
CA GLY A 80 -6.41 -20.33 9.44
C GLY A 80 -5.04 -19.84 9.90
N ASP A 81 -4.87 -18.54 10.12
CA ASP A 81 -3.71 -17.92 10.81
C ASP A 81 -2.31 -18.19 10.18
N GLU A 82 -2.26 -18.72 8.95
CA GLU A 82 -0.99 -18.99 8.27
C GLU A 82 -0.43 -17.73 7.56
N TYR A 83 -1.31 -16.79 7.20
CA TYR A 83 -1.01 -15.57 6.47
C TYR A 83 -1.50 -14.35 7.23
N HIS A 84 -0.86 -13.21 6.98
CA HIS A 84 -1.24 -11.91 7.51
C HIS A 84 -1.07 -10.83 6.44
N ILE A 85 -1.78 -9.71 6.60
CA ILE A 85 -1.56 -8.53 5.77
C ILE A 85 -0.23 -7.91 6.20
N LEU A 86 0.75 -7.92 5.30
CA LEU A 86 2.07 -7.39 5.53
C LEU A 86 2.16 -5.89 5.22
N GLU A 87 1.49 -5.49 4.16
CA GLU A 87 1.44 -4.12 3.64
C GLU A 87 0.13 -3.95 2.85
N LEU A 88 -0.30 -2.73 2.54
CA LEU A 88 -1.62 -2.44 1.95
C LEU A 88 -1.97 -3.29 0.73
N THR A 89 -0.97 -3.68 -0.04
CA THR A 89 -1.16 -4.47 -1.27
C THR A 89 -0.53 -5.86 -1.19
N LYS A 90 -0.03 -6.26 -0.01
CA LYS A 90 0.74 -7.49 0.13
C LYS A 90 0.31 -8.31 1.34
N ILE A 91 0.08 -9.59 1.11
CA ILE A 91 -0.17 -10.61 2.13
C ILE A 91 1.04 -11.54 2.19
N ALA A 92 1.52 -11.87 3.39
CA ALA A 92 2.66 -12.74 3.59
C ALA A 92 2.34 -13.92 4.50
N ARG A 93 3.02 -15.05 4.25
CA ARG A 93 3.01 -16.21 5.12
C ARG A 93 3.83 -15.93 6.38
N ASN A 94 3.34 -16.40 7.52
CA ASN A 94 4.07 -16.26 8.79
C ASN A 94 5.43 -16.98 8.73
N GLY A 95 6.51 -16.23 9.02
CA GLY A 95 7.88 -16.71 8.88
C GLY A 95 8.43 -16.78 7.45
N GLY A 96 7.70 -16.21 6.48
CA GLY A 96 8.13 -16.03 5.09
C GLY A 96 8.76 -14.64 4.84
N ASP A 97 8.31 -13.96 3.78
CA ASP A 97 8.82 -12.66 3.35
C ASP A 97 8.65 -11.58 4.44
N ASP A 98 9.77 -11.02 4.90
CA ASP A 98 9.81 -9.90 5.85
C ASP A 98 9.66 -8.53 5.20
N TYR A 99 9.70 -8.46 3.88
CA TYR A 99 9.69 -7.24 3.08
C TYR A 99 10.71 -6.19 3.54
N LYS A 100 11.90 -6.65 3.87
CA LYS A 100 12.99 -5.83 4.48
C LYS A 100 13.30 -4.55 3.70
N TYR A 101 13.35 -4.64 2.37
CA TYR A 101 13.62 -3.49 1.51
C TYR A 101 12.58 -2.37 1.72
N ILE A 102 11.30 -2.71 1.69
CA ILE A 102 10.22 -1.72 1.87
C ILE A 102 10.19 -1.20 3.30
N LYS A 103 10.39 -2.04 4.30
CA LYS A 103 10.51 -1.58 5.71
C LYS A 103 11.61 -0.55 5.86
N VAL A 104 12.83 -0.82 5.36
CA VAL A 104 13.95 0.12 5.40
C VAL A 104 13.59 1.42 4.68
N ARG A 105 13.05 1.34 3.46
CA ARG A 105 12.65 2.50 2.68
C ARG A 105 11.58 3.34 3.39
N ASN A 106 10.53 2.71 3.87
CA ASN A 106 9.38 3.39 4.46
C ASN A 106 9.68 3.97 5.85
N THR A 107 10.69 3.46 6.55
CA THR A 107 11.15 4.04 7.82
C THR A 107 12.27 5.09 7.64
N GLY A 108 12.58 5.47 6.40
CA GLY A 108 13.56 6.52 6.08
C GLY A 108 15.01 6.05 6.08
N GLY A 109 15.23 4.73 5.94
CA GLY A 109 16.57 4.18 5.74
C GLY A 109 17.13 4.47 4.34
N ASP A 110 18.46 4.48 4.24
CA ASP A 110 19.14 4.73 2.97
C ASP A 110 18.86 3.61 1.94
N THR A 111 18.49 4.01 0.73
CA THR A 111 18.29 3.11 -0.41
C THR A 111 19.02 3.63 -1.63
N PHE A 112 19.96 2.85 -2.16
CA PHE A 112 20.76 3.24 -3.32
C PHE A 112 20.11 2.73 -4.62
N PRO A 113 19.73 3.62 -5.57
CA PRO A 113 19.07 3.22 -6.80
C PRO A 113 20.05 2.61 -7.80
N ILE A 114 19.76 1.41 -8.29
CA ILE A 114 20.53 0.72 -9.32
C ILE A 114 19.63 0.48 -10.53
N GLY A 115 20.09 0.92 -11.70
CA GLY A 115 19.38 0.75 -12.96
C GLY A 115 18.48 1.94 -13.34
N VAL A 116 18.00 1.91 -14.58
CA VAL A 116 17.11 2.95 -15.14
C VAL A 116 15.73 2.88 -14.50
N GLY A 117 15.17 4.03 -14.18
CA GLY A 117 13.87 4.13 -13.51
C GLY A 117 13.93 3.90 -11.99
N ALA A 118 15.10 3.58 -11.44
CA ALA A 118 15.25 3.37 -10.01
C ALA A 118 15.31 4.71 -9.25
N GLY A 119 14.58 4.80 -8.14
CA GLY A 119 14.60 5.89 -7.18
C GLY A 119 15.07 5.43 -5.80
N GLY A 120 15.72 6.32 -5.06
CA GLY A 120 16.17 6.07 -3.70
C GLY A 120 16.53 7.35 -2.96
N SER A 121 16.99 7.20 -1.73
CA SER A 121 17.50 8.30 -0.91
C SER A 121 18.74 7.83 -0.14
N VAL A 122 19.77 8.65 -0.12
CA VAL A 122 21.02 8.38 0.61
C VAL A 122 21.41 9.64 1.37
N HIS A 123 21.48 9.56 2.70
CA HIS A 123 21.81 10.67 3.60
C HIS A 123 21.00 11.96 3.31
N GLY A 124 19.69 11.84 3.10
CA GLY A 124 18.81 12.98 2.84
C GLY A 124 18.90 13.55 1.41
N ILE A 125 19.64 12.88 0.53
CA ILE A 125 19.69 13.22 -0.89
C ILE A 125 18.85 12.21 -1.66
N GLY A 126 17.74 12.67 -2.23
CA GLY A 126 16.95 11.88 -3.17
C GLY A 126 17.69 11.69 -4.48
N VAL A 127 17.68 10.49 -5.02
CA VAL A 127 18.32 10.13 -6.28
C VAL A 127 17.32 9.41 -7.16
N TYR A 128 17.19 9.85 -8.41
CA TYR A 128 16.39 9.15 -9.42
C TYR A 128 17.21 8.97 -10.70
N ARG A 129 17.34 7.73 -11.15
CA ARG A 129 18.08 7.39 -12.38
C ARG A 129 17.16 7.40 -13.59
N MET A 130 17.20 8.49 -14.35
CA MET A 130 16.34 8.66 -15.52
C MET A 130 16.78 7.74 -16.69
N ASN A 131 18.08 7.65 -16.94
CA ASN A 131 18.67 6.76 -17.94
C ASN A 131 20.11 6.40 -17.53
N LYS A 132 20.85 5.69 -18.41
CA LYS A 132 22.23 5.25 -18.10
C LYS A 132 23.20 6.40 -17.82
N ASP A 133 22.96 7.58 -18.39
CA ASP A 133 23.86 8.74 -18.35
C ASP A 133 23.33 9.88 -17.48
N MET A 134 22.04 9.85 -17.07
CA MET A 134 21.40 10.93 -16.35
C MET A 134 20.77 10.46 -15.04
N SER A 135 21.07 11.19 -13.98
CA SER A 135 20.41 11.04 -12.68
C SER A 135 20.00 12.41 -12.16
N PHE A 136 18.85 12.48 -11.52
CA PHE A 136 18.41 13.65 -10.78
C PHE A 136 18.75 13.49 -9.32
N TYR A 137 19.18 14.58 -8.69
CA TYR A 137 19.48 14.67 -7.28
C TYR A 137 18.64 15.78 -6.67
N SER A 138 18.04 15.54 -5.53
CA SER A 138 17.28 16.53 -4.78
C SER A 138 17.65 16.47 -3.30
N GLN A 139 17.96 17.62 -2.72
CA GLN A 139 18.08 17.69 -1.26
C GLN A 139 16.68 17.70 -0.67
N GLN A 140 16.44 16.79 0.25
CA GLN A 140 15.17 16.73 0.96
C GLN A 140 15.14 17.81 2.04
N THR A 141 14.01 18.50 2.15
CA THR A 141 13.73 19.38 3.28
C THR A 141 13.29 18.55 4.48
N GLU A 142 13.37 19.10 5.69
CA GLU A 142 12.86 18.45 6.92
C GLU A 142 11.40 18.01 6.75
N TYR A 143 10.56 18.87 6.17
CA TYR A 143 9.15 18.52 5.89
C TYR A 143 9.03 17.34 4.93
N HIS A 144 9.76 17.37 3.82
CA HIS A 144 9.71 16.29 2.84
C HIS A 144 10.13 14.96 3.46
N GLU A 145 11.20 14.96 4.24
CA GLU A 145 11.70 13.76 4.92
C GLU A 145 10.65 13.20 5.90
N ARG A 146 10.08 14.07 6.76
CA ARG A 146 9.09 13.67 7.75
C ARG A 146 7.80 13.14 7.12
N PHE A 147 7.25 13.84 6.13
CA PHE A 147 6.02 13.40 5.46
C PHE A 147 6.23 12.19 4.55
N SER A 148 7.43 11.99 4.01
CA SER A 148 7.79 10.75 3.33
C SER A 148 7.81 9.56 4.30
N LYS A 149 8.36 9.73 5.51
CA LYS A 149 8.31 8.73 6.57
C LYS A 149 6.87 8.45 7.03
N LEU A 150 6.05 9.48 7.21
CA LEU A 150 4.63 9.32 7.52
C LEU A 150 3.91 8.51 6.44
N SER A 151 4.06 8.89 5.17
CA SER A 151 3.52 8.12 4.04
C SER A 151 4.01 6.67 4.04
N GLY A 152 5.27 6.45 4.38
CA GLY A 152 5.86 5.12 4.45
C GLY A 152 5.25 4.23 5.54
N ILE A 153 5.08 4.75 6.76
CA ILE A 153 4.48 3.95 7.85
C ILE A 153 3.00 3.68 7.62
N MET A 154 2.30 4.57 6.92
CA MET A 154 0.89 4.38 6.54
C MET A 154 0.70 3.35 5.41
N GLN A 155 1.76 2.79 4.84
CA GLN A 155 1.65 1.63 3.95
C GLN A 155 1.46 0.31 4.70
N PHE A 156 1.54 0.30 6.03
CA PHE A 156 1.35 -0.89 6.84
C PHE A 156 -0.03 -0.90 7.51
N PRO A 157 -0.64 -2.09 7.72
CA PRO A 157 -1.95 -2.18 8.33
C PRO A 157 -1.97 -1.80 9.82
N VAL A 158 -0.80 -1.79 10.48
CA VAL A 158 -0.64 -1.40 11.87
C VAL A 158 0.30 -0.20 11.96
N ILE A 159 -0.20 0.92 12.45
CA ILE A 159 0.52 2.19 12.58
C ILE A 159 0.78 2.45 14.07
N SER A 160 2.05 2.35 14.48
CA SER A 160 2.46 2.55 15.86
C SER A 160 2.40 4.03 16.25
N LYS A 161 1.77 4.33 17.39
CA LYS A 161 1.72 5.68 17.99
C LYS A 161 3.11 6.18 18.38
N GLU A 162 4.00 5.28 18.83
CA GLU A 162 5.41 5.60 19.06
C GLU A 162 6.11 6.04 17.78
N SER A 163 5.93 5.32 16.67
CA SER A 163 6.50 5.71 15.38
C SER A 163 5.98 7.06 14.91
N LEU A 164 4.69 7.34 15.11
CA LEU A 164 4.09 8.64 14.80
C LEU A 164 4.71 9.77 15.63
N SER A 165 4.92 9.57 16.93
CA SER A 165 5.53 10.57 17.83
C SER A 165 6.98 10.90 17.46
N ASN A 166 7.69 9.97 16.80
CA ASN A 166 9.05 10.21 16.28
C ASN A 166 9.07 10.98 14.95
N ILE A 167 7.91 11.07 14.26
CA ILE A 167 7.79 11.72 12.95
C ILE A 167 7.07 13.07 13.06
N LEU A 168 5.96 13.09 13.78
CA LEU A 168 5.05 14.24 13.89
C LEU A 168 5.32 15.05 15.16
N LYS A 169 5.18 16.36 15.06
CA LYS A 169 5.19 17.27 16.23
C LYS A 169 3.88 17.13 17.01
N GLU A 170 3.86 17.57 18.24
CA GLU A 170 2.69 17.43 19.15
C GLU A 170 1.39 17.96 18.56
N GLU A 171 1.45 19.09 17.86
CA GLU A 171 0.28 19.68 17.20
C GLU A 171 -0.17 18.86 15.96
N GLU A 172 0.78 18.35 15.19
CA GLU A 172 0.53 17.50 14.04
C GLU A 172 -0.09 16.16 14.42
N LEU A 173 0.34 15.60 15.57
CA LEU A 173 -0.27 14.39 16.16
C LEU A 173 -1.76 14.57 16.47
N LYS A 174 -2.16 15.77 16.94
CA LYS A 174 -3.59 16.07 17.17
C LYS A 174 -4.39 16.01 15.88
N TYR A 175 -3.87 16.64 14.81
CA TYR A 175 -4.54 16.59 13.50
C TYR A 175 -4.58 15.19 12.90
N PHE A 176 -3.50 14.42 13.10
CA PHE A 176 -3.49 13.01 12.72
C PHE A 176 -4.56 12.22 13.46
N ALA A 177 -4.65 12.39 14.79
CA ALA A 177 -5.63 11.71 15.63
C ALA A 177 -7.08 12.08 15.25
N GLU A 178 -7.37 13.35 14.96
CA GLU A 178 -8.69 13.80 14.47
C GLU A 178 -9.14 13.01 13.22
N LYS A 179 -8.22 12.77 12.28
CA LYS A 179 -8.52 11.97 11.08
C LYS A 179 -8.66 10.49 11.37
N MET A 180 -7.88 9.94 12.32
CA MET A 180 -8.01 8.54 12.72
C MET A 180 -9.36 8.28 13.42
N GLU A 181 -9.82 9.21 14.27
CA GLU A 181 -11.14 9.14 14.90
C GLU A 181 -12.27 9.12 13.84
N GLU A 182 -12.19 10.01 12.83
CA GLU A 182 -13.15 10.01 11.71
C GLU A 182 -13.19 8.65 10.99
N TYR A 183 -12.03 8.00 10.81
CA TYR A 183 -11.95 6.70 10.14
C TYR A 183 -12.37 5.54 11.06
N GLU A 184 -12.20 5.67 12.37
CA GLU A 184 -12.70 4.71 13.33
C GLU A 184 -14.24 4.72 13.35
N GLU A 185 -14.86 5.91 13.34
CA GLU A 185 -16.32 6.06 13.21
C GLU A 185 -16.87 5.43 11.91
N LYS A 186 -16.09 5.45 10.84
CA LYS A 186 -16.42 4.80 9.55
C LYS A 186 -16.12 3.30 9.52
N GLY A 187 -15.53 2.73 10.60
CA GLY A 187 -15.16 1.32 10.68
C GLY A 187 -13.92 0.92 9.86
N LEU A 188 -13.14 1.89 9.39
CA LEU A 188 -11.92 1.66 8.58
C LEU A 188 -10.67 1.45 9.43
N VAL A 189 -10.68 1.96 10.66
CA VAL A 189 -9.58 1.90 11.62
C VAL A 189 -10.11 1.40 12.96
N LYS A 190 -9.26 0.77 13.75
CA LYS A 190 -9.45 0.48 15.17
C LYS A 190 -8.28 1.05 15.94
N GLU A 191 -8.56 1.82 16.96
CA GLU A 191 -7.56 2.37 17.85
C GLU A 191 -7.41 1.52 19.11
N ASN A 192 -6.18 1.40 19.62
CA ASN A 192 -5.86 0.94 20.97
C ASN A 192 -4.77 1.83 21.59
N ASP A 193 -4.29 1.49 22.78
CA ASP A 193 -3.31 2.31 23.51
C ASP A 193 -2.02 2.55 22.71
N ASP A 194 -1.57 1.56 21.93
CA ASP A 194 -0.28 1.56 21.25
C ASP A 194 -0.36 1.84 19.73
N ASN A 195 -1.50 1.53 19.10
CA ASN A 195 -1.57 1.47 17.65
C ASN A 195 -2.92 1.93 17.09
N TYR A 196 -2.89 2.37 15.83
CA TYR A 196 -4.02 2.36 14.91
C TYR A 196 -3.90 1.15 14.00
N THR A 197 -4.96 0.36 13.86
CA THR A 197 -4.99 -0.85 13.03
C THR A 197 -6.06 -0.71 11.98
N LEU A 198 -5.69 -0.80 10.70
CA LEU A 198 -6.65 -0.79 9.60
C LEU A 198 -7.49 -2.09 9.61
N THR A 199 -8.79 -1.95 9.40
CA THR A 199 -9.66 -3.09 9.10
C THR A 199 -9.39 -3.61 7.68
N THR A 200 -9.94 -4.75 7.27
CA THR A 200 -9.80 -5.23 5.88
C THR A 200 -10.28 -4.18 4.88
N GLU A 201 -11.39 -3.50 5.16
CA GLU A 201 -11.87 -2.39 4.35
C GLU A 201 -10.95 -1.17 4.42
N GLY A 202 -10.41 -0.86 5.61
CA GLY A 202 -9.40 0.19 5.79
C GLY A 202 -8.12 -0.07 5.00
N VAL A 203 -7.70 -1.32 4.87
CA VAL A 203 -6.54 -1.69 4.02
C VAL A 203 -6.85 -1.49 2.53
N PHE A 204 -8.05 -1.88 2.07
CA PHE A 204 -8.49 -1.63 0.70
C PHE A 204 -8.41 -0.13 0.33
N TRP A 205 -8.88 0.73 1.23
CA TRP A 205 -8.83 2.19 1.08
C TRP A 205 -7.51 2.82 1.53
N GLY A 206 -6.53 2.03 1.99
CA GLY A 206 -5.34 2.50 2.71
C GLY A 206 -4.54 3.57 2.00
N ASN A 207 -4.37 3.49 0.67
CA ASN A 207 -3.68 4.54 -0.09
C ASN A 207 -4.47 5.86 -0.11
N ASN A 208 -5.79 5.82 -0.20
CA ASN A 208 -6.67 6.98 -0.13
C ASN A 208 -6.63 7.60 1.27
N LEU A 209 -6.71 6.77 2.33
CA LEU A 209 -6.59 7.20 3.72
C LEU A 209 -5.24 7.88 3.98
N SER A 210 -4.15 7.27 3.51
CA SER A 210 -2.80 7.83 3.64
C SER A 210 -2.70 9.21 2.99
N GLY A 211 -3.19 9.34 1.76
CA GLY A 211 -3.19 10.60 1.03
C GLY A 211 -4.01 11.69 1.76
N ASP A 212 -5.23 11.36 2.17
CA ASP A 212 -6.14 12.28 2.85
C ASP A 212 -5.59 12.76 4.20
N VAL A 213 -5.05 11.86 5.03
CA VAL A 213 -4.41 12.21 6.30
C VAL A 213 -3.23 13.16 6.10
N ILE A 214 -2.34 12.85 5.15
CA ILE A 214 -1.16 13.67 4.88
C ILE A 214 -1.58 15.06 4.42
N ILE A 215 -2.52 15.15 3.48
CA ILE A 215 -3.03 16.43 2.98
C ILE A 215 -3.68 17.22 4.12
N TYR A 216 -4.54 16.59 4.93
CA TYR A 216 -5.21 17.24 6.05
C TYR A 216 -4.21 17.82 7.06
N VAL A 217 -3.23 17.04 7.49
CA VAL A 217 -2.19 17.50 8.43
C VAL A 217 -1.38 18.64 7.83
N MET A 218 -1.00 18.56 6.54
CA MET A 218 -0.27 19.62 5.85
C MET A 218 -1.09 20.91 5.75
N GLU A 219 -2.36 20.83 5.38
CA GLU A 219 -3.24 22.01 5.29
C GLU A 219 -3.38 22.71 6.64
N LYS A 220 -3.49 21.98 7.73
CA LYS A 220 -3.54 22.54 9.09
C LYS A 220 -2.26 23.23 9.51
N ILE A 221 -1.12 22.84 8.95
CA ILE A 221 0.19 23.46 9.26
C ILE A 221 0.42 24.72 8.40
N PHE A 222 0.11 24.65 7.10
CA PHE A 222 0.49 25.69 6.15
C PHE A 222 -0.58 26.79 5.97
N ASN A 223 -1.83 26.55 6.38
CA ASN A 223 -2.91 27.55 6.32
C ASN A 223 -3.10 28.31 7.64
N LYS A 224 -2.10 28.31 8.50
CA LYS A 224 -1.99 29.18 9.67
C LYS A 224 -1.23 30.44 9.28
#